data_ee68341fbf67ef7e601af5fae912c8c3
#
_entry.id   ee68341fbf67ef7e601af5fae912c8c3
#
_cell.length_a   1.000
_cell.length_b   1.000
_cell.length_c   1.000
_cell.angle_alpha   90.00
_cell.angle_beta   90.00
_cell.angle_gamma   90.00
#
_symmetry.space_group_name_H-M   'P 1'
#
loop_
_entity.id
_entity.type
_entity.pdbx_description
1 polymer ?
#
loop_
_entity_poly.entity_id
_entity_poly.type
_entity_poly.pdbx_seq_one_letter_code
_entity_poly.pdbx_strand_id
1 'polypeptide(L)'
;MQKKPYISMPVIRRLPRYYRFLRHLDKRGVTRISSKELSEKMGFTASQVRQDFNCFGGYGQQGYGYGVHQLCEEIGSILGVDRAHKCILIGAGNLGKAIATHISYNLSLIHI
;
A
#
# COMPACT_ATOMS: atom_id res chain seq x y z
N MET A 1 3.87 -2.21 -24.49
CA MET A 1 4.41 -2.39 -23.16
C MET A 1 4.37 -1.09 -22.40
N GLN A 2 3.69 -1.08 -21.28
CA GLN A 2 3.56 0.14 -20.51
C GLN A 2 4.72 0.28 -19.55
N LYS A 3 5.35 1.43 -19.57
CA LYS A 3 6.34 1.75 -18.57
C LYS A 3 5.63 2.08 -17.28
N LYS A 4 6.16 1.60 -16.17
CA LYS A 4 5.70 2.05 -14.88
C LYS A 4 5.97 3.55 -14.76
N PRO A 5 5.02 4.34 -14.27
CA PRO A 5 5.28 5.75 -14.08
C PRO A 5 6.40 5.95 -13.06
N TYR A 6 7.15 7.02 -13.24
CA TYR A 6 8.15 7.39 -12.26
C TYR A 6 7.46 7.90 -11.00
N ILE A 7 7.81 7.29 -9.88
CA ILE A 7 7.26 7.68 -8.58
C ILE A 7 8.40 8.12 -7.69
N SER A 8 8.31 9.32 -7.14
CA SER A 8 9.37 9.85 -6.30
C SER A 8 9.46 9.11 -4.98
N MET A 9 10.64 9.13 -4.36
CA MET A 9 10.86 8.46 -3.07
C MET A 9 9.92 8.95 -1.96
N PRO A 10 9.64 10.25 -1.83
CA PRO A 10 8.69 10.68 -0.80
C PRO A 10 7.32 10.04 -0.96
N VAL A 11 6.83 9.89 -2.19
CA VAL A 11 5.56 9.21 -2.45
C VAL A 11 5.66 7.74 -2.09
N ILE A 12 6.72 7.07 -2.52
CA ILE A 12 6.93 5.65 -2.22
C ILE A 12 6.93 5.40 -0.72
N ARG A 13 7.52 6.30 0.06
CA ARG A 13 7.55 6.16 1.52
C ARG A 13 6.17 6.28 2.16
N ARG A 14 5.25 7.01 1.53
CA ARG A 14 3.88 7.14 2.03
C ARG A 14 2.98 5.98 1.61
N LEU A 15 3.32 5.27 0.53
CA LEU A 15 2.47 4.23 -0.02
C LEU A 15 2.13 3.11 0.97
N PRO A 16 3.05 2.62 1.81
CA PRO A 16 2.68 1.57 2.77
C PRO A 16 1.58 1.99 3.74
N ARG A 17 1.55 3.25 4.14
CA ARG A 17 0.49 3.75 5.02
C ARG A 17 -0.85 3.78 4.29
N TYR A 18 -0.85 4.27 3.04
CA TYR A 18 -2.05 4.24 2.20
C TYR A 18 -2.55 2.81 2.01
N TYR A 19 -1.64 1.90 1.69
CA TYR A 19 -1.98 0.51 1.45
C TYR A 19 -2.65 -0.13 2.66
N ARG A 20 -2.06 0.06 3.83
CA ARG A 20 -2.59 -0.51 5.07
C ARG A 20 -4.00 0.00 5.35
N PHE A 21 -4.20 1.29 5.21
CA PHE A 21 -5.49 1.90 5.49
C PHE A 21 -6.54 1.48 4.46
N LEU A 22 -6.19 1.52 3.17
CA LEU A 22 -7.11 1.12 2.12
C LEU A 22 -7.47 -0.36 2.21
N ARG A 23 -6.52 -1.20 2.53
CA ARG A 23 -6.78 -2.62 2.73
C ARG A 23 -7.75 -2.86 3.87
N HIS A 24 -7.62 -2.09 4.94
CA HIS A 24 -8.54 -2.17 6.06
C HIS A 24 -9.96 -1.78 5.63
N LEU A 25 -10.08 -0.70 4.87
CA LEU A 25 -11.38 -0.26 4.35
C LEU A 25 -11.98 -1.30 3.40
N ASP A 26 -11.15 -1.86 2.53
CA ASP A 26 -11.61 -2.87 1.57
C ASP A 26 -12.18 -4.09 2.29
N LYS A 27 -11.51 -4.54 3.34
CA LYS A 27 -12.00 -5.66 4.15
C LYS A 27 -13.31 -5.36 4.84
N ARG A 28 -13.56 -4.10 5.15
CA ARG A 28 -14.82 -3.67 5.78
C ARG A 28 -15.93 -3.41 4.80
N GLY A 29 -15.68 -3.61 3.50
CA GLY A 29 -16.68 -3.40 2.48
C GLY A 29 -16.84 -1.96 2.02
N VAL A 30 -15.94 -1.07 2.40
CA VAL A 30 -15.97 0.31 1.93
C VAL A 30 -15.48 0.33 0.49
N THR A 31 -16.31 0.83 -0.43
CA THR A 31 -16.00 0.78 -1.85
C THR A 31 -15.38 2.06 -2.39
N ARG A 32 -15.67 3.20 -1.77
CA ARG A 32 -15.15 4.49 -2.24
C ARG A 32 -14.75 5.37 -1.06
N ILE A 33 -13.77 6.23 -1.31
CA ILE A 33 -13.31 7.18 -0.32
C ILE A 33 -12.82 8.44 -1.04
N SER A 34 -13.08 9.61 -0.46
CA SER A 34 -12.61 10.87 -1.02
C SER A 34 -11.21 11.21 -0.52
N SER A 35 -10.53 12.11 -1.26
CA SER A 35 -9.24 12.61 -0.81
C SER A 35 -9.35 13.36 0.52
N LYS A 36 -10.47 14.01 0.76
CA LYS A 36 -10.71 14.71 2.01
C LYS A 36 -10.80 13.73 3.18
N GLU A 37 -11.57 12.66 3.02
CA GLU A 37 -11.68 11.64 4.06
C GLU A 37 -10.34 10.98 4.35
N LEU A 38 -9.58 10.65 3.29
CA LEU A 38 -8.25 10.10 3.46
C LEU A 38 -7.33 11.06 4.19
N SER A 39 -7.37 12.35 3.84
CA SER A 39 -6.51 13.33 4.48
C SER A 39 -6.79 13.43 5.98
N GLU A 40 -8.04 13.42 6.35
CA GLU A 40 -8.44 13.47 7.75
C GLU A 40 -7.96 12.25 8.53
N LYS A 41 -8.06 11.07 7.93
CA LYS A 41 -7.64 9.83 8.59
C LYS A 41 -6.13 9.64 8.63
N MET A 42 -5.42 10.12 7.61
CA MET A 42 -4.00 9.86 7.46
C MET A 42 -3.11 10.99 7.98
N GLY A 43 -3.69 12.16 8.25
CA GLY A 43 -2.91 13.32 8.67
C GLY A 43 -2.18 14.03 7.54
N PHE A 44 -2.54 13.75 6.30
CA PHE A 44 -2.02 14.46 5.13
C PHE A 44 -3.03 15.50 4.68
N THR A 45 -2.64 16.42 3.80
CA THR A 45 -3.60 17.33 3.18
C THR A 45 -4.29 16.61 2.02
N ALA A 46 -5.51 17.04 1.70
CA ALA A 46 -6.23 16.48 0.55
C ALA A 46 -5.46 16.69 -0.75
N SER A 47 -4.79 17.84 -0.87
CA SER A 47 -3.94 18.13 -2.02
C SER A 47 -2.79 17.13 -2.15
N GLN A 48 -2.15 16.79 -1.03
CA GLN A 48 -1.08 15.81 -1.03
C GLN A 48 -1.58 14.42 -1.44
N VAL A 49 -2.75 14.04 -0.95
CA VAL A 49 -3.36 12.75 -1.32
C VAL A 49 -3.61 12.71 -2.83
N ARG A 50 -4.18 13.76 -3.40
CA ARG A 50 -4.43 13.83 -4.84
C ARG A 50 -3.14 13.75 -5.65
N GLN A 51 -2.11 14.47 -5.22
CA GLN A 51 -0.81 14.44 -5.90
C GLN A 51 -0.19 13.05 -5.86
N ASP A 52 -0.24 12.40 -4.70
CA ASP A 52 0.31 11.05 -4.55
C ASP A 52 -0.40 10.07 -5.49
N PHE A 53 -1.71 10.11 -5.54
CA PHE A 53 -2.46 9.18 -6.38
C PHE A 53 -2.31 9.48 -7.86
N ASN A 54 -2.12 10.74 -8.23
CA ASN A 54 -1.88 11.10 -9.62
C ASN A 54 -0.54 10.56 -10.14
N CYS A 55 0.41 10.27 -9.26
CA CYS A 55 1.70 9.73 -9.69
C CYS A 55 1.59 8.37 -10.36
N PHE A 56 0.53 7.61 -10.09
CA PHE A 56 0.41 6.27 -10.63
C PHE A 56 -0.94 5.97 -11.30
N GLY A 57 -1.74 6.97 -11.58
CA GLY A 57 -2.90 6.65 -12.38
C GLY A 57 -4.10 7.59 -12.32
N GLY A 58 -4.17 8.47 -11.35
CA GLY A 58 -5.26 9.43 -11.32
C GLY A 58 -6.66 8.82 -11.32
N TYR A 59 -6.88 7.83 -10.47
CA TYR A 59 -8.11 7.06 -10.48
C TYR A 59 -9.32 7.76 -9.88
N GLY A 60 -9.14 8.97 -9.38
CA GLY A 60 -10.22 9.71 -8.77
C GLY A 60 -11.06 10.42 -9.80
N GLN A 61 -12.36 10.46 -9.58
CA GLN A 61 -13.28 11.29 -10.35
C GLN A 61 -13.90 12.31 -9.43
N GLN A 62 -14.02 13.52 -9.93
CA GLN A 62 -14.63 14.59 -9.15
C GLN A 62 -16.04 14.20 -8.74
N GLY A 63 -16.33 14.28 -7.44
CA GLY A 63 -17.62 13.93 -6.90
C GLY A 63 -17.80 12.45 -6.55
N TYR A 64 -16.93 11.58 -7.05
CA TYR A 64 -17.05 10.13 -6.80
C TYR A 64 -15.95 9.57 -5.90
N GLY A 65 -14.84 10.30 -5.76
CA GLY A 65 -13.71 9.81 -4.97
C GLY A 65 -12.97 8.70 -5.65
N TYR A 66 -12.27 7.90 -4.85
CA TYR A 66 -11.40 6.83 -5.34
C TYR A 66 -12.01 5.47 -5.01
N GLY A 67 -11.86 4.52 -5.92
CA GLY A 67 -12.23 3.13 -5.66
C GLY A 67 -11.23 2.49 -4.72
N VAL A 68 -11.69 2.06 -3.56
CA VAL A 68 -10.82 1.53 -2.50
C VAL A 68 -10.10 0.27 -2.97
N HIS A 69 -10.84 -0.69 -3.50
CA HIS A 69 -10.24 -1.95 -3.95
C HIS A 69 -9.23 -1.74 -5.07
N GLN A 70 -9.58 -0.92 -6.04
CA GLN A 70 -8.71 -0.63 -7.17
C GLN A 70 -7.41 0.04 -6.74
N LEU A 71 -7.50 1.03 -5.86
CA LEU A 71 -6.30 1.67 -5.32
C LEU A 71 -5.45 0.70 -4.51
N CYS A 72 -6.09 -0.13 -3.73
CA CYS A 72 -5.39 -1.12 -2.91
C CYS A 72 -4.58 -2.06 -3.79
N GLU A 73 -5.17 -2.56 -4.87
CA GLU A 73 -4.47 -3.44 -5.80
C GLU A 73 -3.33 -2.72 -6.50
N GLU A 74 -3.56 -1.49 -6.93
CA GLU A 74 -2.55 -0.72 -7.64
C GLU A 74 -1.35 -0.42 -6.76
N ILE A 75 -1.59 0.02 -5.53
CA ILE A 75 -0.52 0.30 -4.58
C ILE A 75 0.20 -0.99 -4.20
N GLY A 76 -0.56 -2.07 -3.99
CA GLY A 76 0.03 -3.37 -3.70
C GLY A 76 0.98 -3.85 -4.78
N SER A 77 0.62 -3.62 -6.04
CA SER A 77 1.48 -3.96 -7.16
C SER A 77 2.76 -3.14 -7.17
N ILE A 78 2.66 -1.84 -6.90
CA ILE A 78 3.82 -0.95 -6.84
C ILE A 78 4.77 -1.37 -5.71
N LEU A 79 4.22 -1.70 -4.55
CA LEU A 79 5.01 -2.14 -3.40
C LEU A 79 5.52 -3.57 -3.53
N GLY A 80 4.97 -4.33 -4.46
CA GLY A 80 5.36 -5.72 -4.65
C GLY A 80 4.79 -6.68 -3.61
N VAL A 81 3.79 -6.26 -2.84
CA VAL A 81 3.20 -7.13 -1.80
C VAL A 81 2.24 -8.16 -2.37
N ASP A 82 1.93 -8.07 -3.66
CA ASP A 82 1.11 -9.05 -4.37
C ASP A 82 1.94 -10.25 -4.86
N ARG A 83 3.24 -10.28 -4.57
CA ARG A 83 4.16 -11.31 -5.01
C ARG A 83 4.96 -11.84 -3.84
N ALA A 84 5.35 -13.10 -3.94
CA ALA A 84 6.28 -13.68 -2.98
C ALA A 84 7.70 -13.20 -3.27
N HIS A 85 8.44 -12.91 -2.23
CA HIS A 85 9.83 -12.47 -2.31
C HIS A 85 10.70 -13.39 -1.51
N LYS A 86 11.91 -13.65 -2.02
CA LYS A 86 12.89 -14.40 -1.26
C LYS A 86 13.54 -13.49 -0.24
N CYS A 87 13.62 -13.96 0.99
CA CYS A 87 14.24 -13.21 2.07
C CYS A 87 15.31 -14.05 2.74
N ILE A 88 16.39 -13.40 3.17
CA ILE A 88 17.44 -14.04 3.96
C ILE A 88 17.46 -13.32 5.31
N LEU A 89 17.31 -14.11 6.39
CA LEU A 89 17.40 -13.55 7.72
C LEU A 89 18.82 -13.74 8.25
N ILE A 90 19.46 -12.62 8.56
CA ILE A 90 20.83 -12.64 9.11
C ILE A 90 20.74 -12.23 10.57
N GLY A 91 21.22 -13.11 11.44
CA GLY A 91 21.14 -12.85 12.87
C GLY A 91 19.87 -13.43 13.47
N ALA A 92 20.01 -14.26 14.48
CA ALA A 92 18.89 -14.97 15.09
C ALA A 92 18.61 -14.50 16.52
N GLY A 93 18.66 -13.17 16.75
CA GLY A 93 18.26 -12.62 18.04
C GLY A 93 16.75 -12.63 18.22
N ASN A 94 16.28 -12.12 19.35
CA ASN A 94 14.85 -12.13 19.66
C ASN A 94 14.01 -11.45 18.59
N LEU A 95 14.49 -10.31 18.08
CA LEU A 95 13.79 -9.59 17.03
C LEU A 95 13.76 -10.41 15.74
N GLY A 96 14.88 -11.02 15.37
CA GLY A 96 14.95 -11.83 14.16
C GLY A 96 14.01 -13.04 14.23
N LYS A 97 13.94 -13.70 15.38
CA LYS A 97 13.03 -14.82 15.57
C LYS A 97 11.57 -14.40 15.47
N ALA A 98 11.22 -13.26 16.06
CA ALA A 98 9.87 -12.74 16.01
C ALA A 98 9.46 -12.42 14.58
N ILE A 99 10.36 -11.77 13.80
CA ILE A 99 10.11 -11.44 12.40
C ILE A 99 9.94 -12.72 11.57
N ALA A 100 10.81 -13.71 11.75
CA ALA A 100 10.72 -14.95 11.01
C ALA A 100 9.41 -15.69 11.28
N THR A 101 8.99 -15.73 12.53
CA THR A 101 7.72 -16.35 12.93
C THR A 101 6.54 -15.62 12.29
N HIS A 102 6.56 -14.30 12.35
CA HIS A 102 5.50 -13.50 11.76
C HIS A 102 5.40 -13.71 10.25
N ILE A 103 6.53 -13.70 9.55
CA ILE A 103 6.56 -13.88 8.11
C ILE A 103 6.06 -15.27 7.71
N SER A 104 6.56 -16.32 8.34
CA SER A 104 6.11 -17.67 7.99
C SER A 104 4.65 -17.89 8.32
N TYR A 105 4.15 -17.28 9.38
CA TYR A 105 2.74 -17.38 9.73
C TYR A 105 1.84 -16.69 8.72
N ASN A 106 2.22 -15.49 8.27
CA ASN A 106 1.38 -14.71 7.39
C ASN A 106 1.54 -15.01 5.92
N LEU A 107 2.68 -15.51 5.49
CA LEU A 107 3.00 -15.64 4.08
C LEU A 107 3.11 -17.06 3.58
N SER A 108 2.83 -17.98 4.43
CA SER A 108 2.98 -19.40 4.09
C SER A 108 4.24 -19.71 3.31
N LEU A 109 5.42 -19.29 3.72
CA LEU A 109 6.49 -19.29 3.01
C LEU A 109 7.41 -20.10 3.44
N ILE A 110 8.10 -20.47 3.41
CA ILE A 110 8.99 -20.50 2.77
C ILE A 110 10.17 -20.80 3.25
N HIS A 111 10.72 -21.35 2.75
CA HIS A 111 11.79 -22.01 3.12
C HIS A 111 12.98 -21.44 2.59
N ILE A 112 13.91 -21.45 3.32
CA ILE A 112 15.19 -21.03 2.89
C ILE A 112 16.12 -22.19 2.93
#